data_c8c4fa10a651c0b9788ad6486f442ca1
#
_entry.id   c8c4fa10a651c0b9788ad6486f442ca1
#
_cell.length_a   1.000
_cell.length_b   1.000
_cell.length_c   1.000
_cell.angle_alpha   90.00
_cell.angle_beta   90.00
_cell.angle_gamma   90.00
#
_symmetry.space_group_name_H-M   'P 1'
#
loop_
_entity.id
_entity.type
_entity.pdbx_description
1 polymer ?
#
loop_
_entity_poly.entity_id
_entity_poly.type
_entity_poly.pdbx_seq_one_letter_code
_entity_poly.pdbx_strand_id
1 'polypeptide(L)'
;MGINFNNFVGKNKLKQSALMKQKLHRFLNSILIKFGFALLTYPSGLLKRRIELMKKFNINFVFDVGANTGQYASGLRAAGYNGEILSFEPLSKAFSILQKHILQDENWKAEHIGLGNFDGETIINVAQNSVSSSILNIRKEHVEAVPESKYISQENITIRKLDSIFNKYEQKGKNFFLKIDTQGFEREVINGALLSLPKITGIQVEMSLVQLYEGESMYDDLKKLIESYGFELYSLEPGFSDPDSGKLMQIDGIFFRKK
;
A
#
# COMPACT_ATOMS: atom_id res chain seq x y z
N MET A 1 -43.86 -23.45 4.28
CA MET A 1 -42.96 -22.30 4.43
C MET A 1 -42.34 -22.32 5.82
N GLY A 2 -41.12 -22.83 5.95
CA GLY A 2 -40.40 -22.92 7.23
C GLY A 2 -39.49 -21.70 7.35
N ILE A 3 -39.82 -20.81 8.27
CA ILE A 3 -38.97 -19.65 8.60
C ILE A 3 -37.81 -20.17 9.46
N ASN A 4 -36.61 -20.02 8.96
CA ASN A 4 -35.37 -20.54 9.58
C ASN A 4 -34.98 -19.69 10.81
N PHE A 5 -35.52 -20.03 11.99
CA PHE A 5 -35.33 -19.36 13.28
C PHE A 5 -33.85 -19.29 13.73
N ASN A 6 -33.00 -20.22 13.26
CA ASN A 6 -31.59 -20.28 13.63
C ASN A 6 -30.77 -19.12 13.08
N ASN A 7 -31.12 -18.52 11.94
CA ASN A 7 -30.44 -17.35 11.37
C ASN A 7 -30.74 -16.04 12.13
N PHE A 8 -31.90 -15.98 12.84
CA PHE A 8 -32.28 -14.76 13.58
C PHE A 8 -31.59 -14.69 14.95
N VAL A 9 -31.45 -15.85 15.61
CA VAL A 9 -30.78 -15.95 16.93
C VAL A 9 -29.27 -15.70 16.80
N GLY A 10 -28.64 -16.20 15.74
CA GLY A 10 -27.21 -15.96 15.46
C GLY A 10 -26.87 -14.48 15.20
N LYS A 11 -27.69 -13.80 14.39
CA LYS A 11 -27.50 -12.36 14.09
C LYS A 11 -27.68 -11.48 15.33
N ASN A 12 -28.60 -11.82 16.24
CA ASN A 12 -28.81 -11.06 17.48
C ASN A 12 -27.66 -11.25 18.48
N LYS A 13 -27.11 -12.46 18.63
CA LYS A 13 -25.93 -12.72 19.48
C LYS A 13 -24.69 -11.96 18.96
N LEU A 14 -24.47 -11.93 17.65
CA LEU A 14 -23.36 -11.17 17.03
C LEU A 14 -23.51 -9.66 17.24
N LYS A 15 -24.72 -9.11 17.08
CA LYS A 15 -24.99 -7.70 17.36
C LYS A 15 -24.80 -7.34 18.84
N GLN A 16 -25.23 -8.18 19.75
CA GLN A 16 -25.03 -7.97 21.20
C GLN A 16 -23.56 -8.03 21.59
N SER A 17 -22.80 -8.98 21.05
CA SER A 17 -21.34 -9.08 21.26
C SER A 17 -20.61 -7.85 20.73
N ALA A 18 -20.95 -7.37 19.54
CA ALA A 18 -20.34 -6.15 18.97
C ALA A 18 -20.67 -4.90 19.81
N LEU A 19 -21.91 -4.76 20.26
CA LEU A 19 -22.34 -3.65 21.12
C LEU A 19 -21.62 -3.67 22.48
N MET A 20 -21.44 -4.87 23.07
CA MET A 20 -20.71 -5.02 24.33
C MET A 20 -19.23 -4.66 24.18
N LYS A 21 -18.56 -5.10 23.09
CA LYS A 21 -17.18 -4.71 22.76
C LYS A 21 -17.05 -3.20 22.60
N GLN A 22 -18.00 -2.55 21.95
CA GLN A 22 -18.00 -1.10 21.74
C GLN A 22 -18.20 -0.33 23.05
N LYS A 23 -19.08 -0.80 23.94
CA LYS A 23 -19.26 -0.21 25.29
C LYS A 23 -17.98 -0.35 26.12
N LEU A 24 -17.36 -1.54 26.14
CA LEU A 24 -16.11 -1.78 26.87
C LEU A 24 -14.98 -0.88 26.33
N HIS A 25 -14.83 -0.78 25.01
CA HIS A 25 -13.84 0.10 24.38
C HIS A 25 -14.03 1.58 24.78
N ARG A 26 -15.28 2.09 24.76
CA ARG A 26 -15.59 3.46 25.21
C ARG A 26 -15.27 3.66 26.69
N PHE A 27 -15.63 2.70 27.54
CA PHE A 27 -15.35 2.75 28.98
C PHE A 27 -13.84 2.77 29.25
N LEU A 28 -13.06 1.88 28.64
CA LEU A 28 -11.61 1.85 28.79
C LEU A 28 -10.97 3.15 28.30
N ASN A 29 -11.41 3.67 27.14
CA ASN A 29 -10.91 4.94 26.63
C ASN A 29 -11.27 6.13 27.52
N SER A 30 -12.44 6.15 28.18
CA SER A 30 -12.80 7.22 29.12
C SER A 30 -11.85 7.32 30.32
N ILE A 31 -11.20 6.22 30.68
CA ILE A 31 -10.18 6.17 31.73
C ILE A 31 -8.81 6.54 31.14
N LEU A 32 -8.40 5.89 30.05
CA LEU A 32 -7.07 6.03 29.46
C LEU A 32 -6.77 7.44 28.95
N ILE A 33 -7.77 8.14 28.41
CA ILE A 33 -7.63 9.53 27.93
C ILE A 33 -7.19 10.47 29.06
N LYS A 34 -7.63 10.23 30.31
CA LYS A 34 -7.20 11.03 31.47
C LYS A 34 -5.70 10.93 31.76
N PHE A 35 -5.06 9.87 31.27
CA PHE A 35 -3.63 9.62 31.40
C PHE A 35 -2.86 9.87 30.08
N GLY A 36 -3.51 10.46 29.07
CA GLY A 36 -2.88 10.72 27.76
C GLY A 36 -2.79 9.52 26.83
N PHE A 37 -3.51 8.41 27.13
CA PHE A 37 -3.53 7.19 26.31
C PHE A 37 -4.91 6.97 25.68
N ALA A 38 -4.94 6.26 24.54
CA ALA A 38 -6.18 5.79 23.93
C ALA A 38 -5.99 4.40 23.33
N LEU A 39 -7.01 3.53 23.47
CA LEU A 39 -7.11 2.29 22.70
C LEU A 39 -7.66 2.63 21.32
N LEU A 40 -6.94 2.25 20.30
CA LEU A 40 -7.40 2.32 18.91
C LEU A 40 -7.98 0.98 18.47
N THR A 41 -9.00 1.04 17.63
CA THR A 41 -9.54 -0.19 17.02
C THR A 41 -8.66 -0.61 15.86
N TYR A 42 -8.42 -1.92 15.74
CA TYR A 42 -7.77 -2.49 14.57
C TYR A 42 -8.80 -3.33 13.76
N PRO A 43 -8.82 -3.26 12.45
CA PRO A 43 -8.05 -2.34 11.61
C PRO A 43 -8.46 -0.87 11.80
N SER A 44 -7.55 0.06 11.50
CA SER A 44 -7.83 1.51 11.52
C SER A 44 -9.00 1.85 10.58
N GLY A 45 -9.63 3.00 10.76
CA GLY A 45 -10.73 3.43 9.89
C GLY A 45 -10.33 3.48 8.41
N LEU A 46 -9.11 3.93 8.11
CA LEU A 46 -8.56 3.99 6.74
C LEU A 46 -8.37 2.58 6.17
N LEU A 47 -7.69 1.70 6.89
CA LEU A 47 -7.47 0.32 6.44
C LEU A 47 -8.79 -0.44 6.26
N LYS A 48 -9.76 -0.24 7.16
CA LYS A 48 -11.11 -0.81 7.01
C LYS A 48 -11.79 -0.32 5.73
N ARG A 49 -11.74 0.99 5.45
CA ARG A 49 -12.28 1.57 4.22
C ARG A 49 -11.59 0.97 2.98
N ARG A 50 -10.26 0.83 2.99
CA ARG A 50 -9.50 0.21 1.91
C ARG A 50 -9.99 -1.22 1.63
N ILE A 51 -10.12 -2.05 2.67
CA ILE A 51 -10.64 -3.42 2.54
C ILE A 51 -12.10 -3.44 2.02
N GLU A 52 -12.95 -2.51 2.46
CA GLU A 52 -14.31 -2.39 1.97
C GLU A 52 -14.37 -2.01 0.47
N LEU A 53 -13.50 -1.11 0.03
CA LEU A 53 -13.34 -0.77 -1.40
C LEU A 53 -12.82 -1.96 -2.20
N MET A 54 -11.77 -2.65 -1.73
CA MET A 54 -11.26 -3.85 -2.39
C MET A 54 -12.34 -4.92 -2.54
N LYS A 55 -13.16 -5.15 -1.51
CA LYS A 55 -14.33 -6.07 -1.57
C LYS A 55 -15.38 -5.60 -2.58
N LYS A 56 -15.71 -4.29 -2.59
CA LYS A 56 -16.69 -3.71 -3.51
C LYS A 56 -16.30 -3.92 -4.98
N PHE A 57 -15.01 -3.88 -5.28
CA PHE A 57 -14.45 -4.09 -6.62
C PHE A 57 -13.97 -5.53 -6.86
N ASN A 58 -14.28 -6.46 -5.93
CA ASN A 58 -13.92 -7.87 -6.02
C ASN A 58 -12.41 -8.10 -6.23
N ILE A 59 -11.56 -7.26 -5.66
CA ILE A 59 -10.11 -7.41 -5.76
C ILE A 59 -9.70 -8.74 -5.13
N ASN A 60 -9.01 -9.57 -5.91
CA ASN A 60 -8.54 -10.89 -5.49
C ASN A 60 -7.05 -11.13 -5.80
N PHE A 61 -6.38 -10.16 -6.43
CA PHE A 61 -4.94 -10.18 -6.65
C PHE A 61 -4.34 -8.78 -6.42
N VAL A 62 -3.30 -8.67 -5.61
CA VAL A 62 -2.57 -7.42 -5.32
C VAL A 62 -1.14 -7.52 -5.82
N PHE A 63 -0.72 -6.57 -6.65
CA PHE A 63 0.68 -6.26 -6.89
C PHE A 63 1.10 -5.19 -5.88
N ASP A 64 2.07 -5.51 -5.01
CA ASP A 64 2.60 -4.64 -3.96
C ASP A 64 4.01 -4.21 -4.35
N VAL A 65 4.15 -3.04 -4.99
CA VAL A 65 5.41 -2.51 -5.51
C VAL A 65 6.06 -1.60 -4.47
N GLY A 66 7.34 -1.86 -4.16
CA GLY A 66 8.04 -1.25 -3.04
C GLY A 66 7.55 -1.84 -1.72
N ALA A 67 7.61 -3.17 -1.61
CA ALA A 67 7.03 -3.89 -0.47
C ALA A 67 7.84 -3.73 0.82
N ASN A 68 9.10 -3.31 0.74
CA ASN A 68 10.05 -3.25 1.84
C ASN A 68 10.03 -4.57 2.64
N THR A 69 9.83 -4.54 3.95
CA THR A 69 9.74 -5.76 4.78
C THR A 69 8.36 -6.41 4.79
N GLY A 70 7.42 -5.97 3.93
CA GLY A 70 6.07 -6.55 3.78
C GLY A 70 5.00 -5.93 4.66
N GLN A 71 5.19 -4.68 5.11
CA GLN A 71 4.27 -4.01 6.04
C GLN A 71 2.87 -3.85 5.44
N TYR A 72 2.78 -3.46 4.16
CA TYR A 72 1.49 -3.27 3.48
C TYR A 72 0.70 -4.58 3.39
N ALA A 73 1.32 -5.62 2.86
CA ALA A 73 0.70 -6.94 2.70
C ALA A 73 0.31 -7.55 4.06
N SER A 74 1.19 -7.47 5.08
CA SER A 74 0.89 -7.89 6.45
C SER A 74 -0.32 -7.15 7.02
N GLY A 75 -0.43 -5.85 6.77
CA GLY A 75 -1.58 -5.03 7.16
C GLY A 75 -2.88 -5.51 6.50
N LEU A 76 -2.84 -5.80 5.19
CA LEU A 76 -3.99 -6.36 4.46
C LEU A 76 -4.42 -7.71 5.04
N ARG A 77 -3.48 -8.62 5.33
CA ARG A 77 -3.75 -9.94 5.95
C ARG A 77 -4.41 -9.80 7.31
N ALA A 78 -3.83 -8.98 8.16
CA ALA A 78 -4.37 -8.72 9.49
C ALA A 78 -5.76 -8.05 9.46
N ALA A 79 -6.09 -7.32 8.39
CA ALA A 79 -7.42 -6.76 8.13
C ALA A 79 -8.39 -7.72 7.43
N GLY A 80 -7.98 -8.96 7.14
CA GLY A 80 -8.82 -10.02 6.60
C GLY A 80 -8.88 -10.09 5.08
N TYR A 81 -7.90 -9.56 4.36
CA TYR A 81 -7.74 -9.80 2.93
C TYR A 81 -7.11 -11.18 2.70
N ASN A 82 -7.80 -12.06 1.96
CA ASN A 82 -7.38 -13.44 1.71
C ASN A 82 -7.03 -13.72 0.24
N GLY A 83 -7.06 -12.70 -0.64
CA GLY A 83 -6.68 -12.83 -2.05
C GLY A 83 -5.16 -13.02 -2.22
N GLU A 84 -4.72 -13.25 -3.44
CA GLU A 84 -3.31 -13.40 -3.75
C GLU A 84 -2.57 -12.05 -3.63
N ILE A 85 -1.32 -12.09 -3.17
CA ILE A 85 -0.41 -10.94 -3.12
C ILE A 85 0.90 -11.33 -3.79
N LEU A 86 1.42 -10.46 -4.66
CA LEU A 86 2.75 -10.53 -5.20
C LEU A 86 3.49 -9.22 -4.86
N SER A 87 4.46 -9.31 -3.97
CA SER A 87 5.28 -8.19 -3.54
C SER A 87 6.56 -8.11 -4.36
N PHE A 88 6.98 -6.89 -4.70
CA PHE A 88 8.23 -6.57 -5.39
C PHE A 88 9.08 -5.71 -4.47
N GLU A 89 10.28 -6.20 -4.16
CA GLU A 89 11.23 -5.50 -3.29
C GLU A 89 12.65 -5.67 -3.81
N PRO A 90 13.33 -4.59 -4.23
CA PRO A 90 14.67 -4.69 -4.80
C PRO A 90 15.79 -4.80 -3.78
N LEU A 91 15.63 -4.28 -2.55
CA LEU A 91 16.69 -4.24 -1.54
C LEU A 91 16.89 -5.62 -0.90
N SER A 92 18.09 -6.18 -0.96
CA SER A 92 18.41 -7.52 -0.47
C SER A 92 18.09 -7.70 1.01
N LYS A 93 18.38 -6.70 1.85
CA LYS A 93 18.11 -6.75 3.30
C LYS A 93 16.61 -6.75 3.59
N ALA A 94 15.84 -5.87 2.95
CA ALA A 94 14.40 -5.79 3.13
C ALA A 94 13.73 -7.06 2.59
N PHE A 95 14.11 -7.52 1.41
CA PHE A 95 13.62 -8.75 0.80
C PHE A 95 13.86 -9.99 1.66
N SER A 96 15.03 -10.13 2.30
CA SER A 96 15.28 -11.26 3.20
C SER A 96 14.40 -11.27 4.45
N ILE A 97 13.90 -10.11 4.89
CA ILE A 97 12.90 -10.02 5.96
C ILE A 97 11.50 -10.36 5.41
N LEU A 98 11.13 -9.82 4.25
CA LEU A 98 9.89 -10.11 3.55
C LEU A 98 9.72 -11.63 3.31
N GLN A 99 10.79 -12.32 2.90
CA GLN A 99 10.75 -13.78 2.71
C GLN A 99 10.29 -14.56 3.94
N LYS A 100 10.58 -14.10 5.17
CA LYS A 100 10.13 -14.77 6.40
C LYS A 100 8.61 -14.69 6.59
N HIS A 101 7.97 -13.64 6.10
CA HIS A 101 6.51 -13.49 6.16
C HIS A 101 5.82 -14.39 5.14
N ILE A 102 6.35 -14.50 3.91
CA ILE A 102 5.75 -15.30 2.85
C ILE A 102 5.82 -16.81 3.12
N LEU A 103 6.80 -17.29 3.91
CA LEU A 103 6.89 -18.71 4.26
C LEU A 103 5.67 -19.27 4.99
N GLN A 104 4.82 -18.42 5.55
CA GLN A 104 3.65 -18.79 6.34
C GLN A 104 2.32 -18.51 5.60
N ASP A 105 2.39 -18.08 4.33
CA ASP A 105 1.21 -17.65 3.57
C ASP A 105 1.30 -18.11 2.11
N GLU A 106 0.58 -19.17 1.78
CA GLU A 106 0.57 -19.77 0.44
C GLU A 106 0.05 -18.81 -0.66
N ASN A 107 -0.75 -17.80 -0.26
CA ASN A 107 -1.32 -16.79 -1.17
C ASN A 107 -0.48 -15.52 -1.24
N TRP A 108 0.70 -15.50 -0.65
CA TRP A 108 1.62 -14.37 -0.71
C TRP A 108 2.97 -14.79 -1.27
N LYS A 109 3.36 -14.19 -2.40
CA LYS A 109 4.64 -14.41 -3.07
C LYS A 109 5.42 -13.10 -3.14
N ALA A 110 6.74 -13.19 -3.38
CA ALA A 110 7.57 -12.03 -3.61
C ALA A 110 8.62 -12.31 -4.70
N GLU A 111 8.97 -11.26 -5.45
CA GLU A 111 10.09 -11.24 -6.40
C GLU A 111 11.13 -10.20 -5.94
N HIS A 112 12.42 -10.59 -6.00
CA HIS A 112 13.56 -9.74 -5.62
C HIS A 112 13.95 -8.83 -6.79
N ILE A 113 13.06 -7.93 -7.16
CA ILE A 113 13.22 -6.95 -8.25
C ILE A 113 12.52 -5.64 -7.91
N GLY A 114 12.96 -4.55 -8.52
CA GLY A 114 12.18 -3.32 -8.61
C GLY A 114 11.29 -3.30 -9.84
N LEU A 115 10.23 -2.48 -9.83
CA LEU A 115 9.46 -2.18 -11.03
C LEU A 115 9.73 -0.74 -11.51
N GLY A 116 9.71 -0.55 -12.84
CA GLY A 116 9.92 0.73 -13.48
C GLY A 116 9.57 0.69 -14.97
N ASN A 117 10.07 1.64 -15.76
CA ASN A 117 9.74 1.82 -17.18
C ASN A 117 10.68 1.09 -18.16
N PHE A 118 11.64 0.30 -17.67
CA PHE A 118 12.56 -0.49 -18.49
C PHE A 118 12.88 -1.83 -17.83
N ASP A 119 13.44 -2.76 -18.61
CA ASP A 119 13.97 -4.03 -18.14
C ASP A 119 15.51 -3.93 -18.13
N GLY A 120 16.17 -4.21 -17.00
CA GLY A 120 17.61 -4.11 -16.88
C GLY A 120 18.10 -4.07 -15.44
N GLU A 121 19.22 -3.43 -15.24
CA GLU A 121 19.84 -3.18 -13.93
C GLU A 121 19.98 -1.69 -13.71
N THR A 122 19.93 -1.27 -12.45
CA THR A 122 20.16 0.11 -12.02
C THR A 122 20.69 0.14 -10.61
N ILE A 123 21.07 1.33 -10.15
CA ILE A 123 21.52 1.56 -8.77
C ILE A 123 20.39 2.17 -7.98
N ILE A 124 20.12 1.65 -6.78
CA ILE A 124 19.25 2.26 -5.78
C ILE A 124 20.07 2.82 -4.63
N ASN A 125 19.73 4.01 -4.17
CA ASN A 125 20.32 4.61 -2.98
C ASN A 125 19.62 4.05 -1.75
N VAL A 126 20.38 3.53 -0.79
CA VAL A 126 19.87 2.88 0.42
C VAL A 126 19.85 3.87 1.57
N ALA A 127 18.67 4.18 2.10
CA ALA A 127 18.52 5.01 3.27
C ALA A 127 18.73 4.23 4.57
N GLN A 128 19.10 4.92 5.64
CA GLN A 128 19.30 4.30 6.96
C GLN A 128 18.04 3.59 7.47
N ASN A 129 16.87 4.20 7.24
CA ASN A 129 15.56 3.63 7.64
C ASN A 129 14.98 2.63 6.63
N SER A 130 15.67 2.33 5.53
CA SER A 130 15.27 1.52 4.36
C SER A 130 14.01 1.97 3.61
N VAL A 131 12.98 2.45 4.29
CA VAL A 131 11.69 2.86 3.67
C VAL A 131 11.83 4.08 2.78
N SER A 132 12.82 4.95 3.01
CA SER A 132 13.10 6.13 2.19
C SER A 132 14.13 5.86 1.08
N SER A 133 14.47 4.58 0.81
CA SER A 133 15.42 4.22 -0.26
C SER A 133 14.79 4.47 -1.62
N SER A 134 15.55 5.04 -2.57
CA SER A 134 15.05 5.41 -3.89
C SER A 134 16.13 5.32 -4.96
N ILE A 135 15.70 5.13 -6.21
CA ILE A 135 16.55 5.30 -7.40
C ILE A 135 16.88 6.78 -7.59
N LEU A 136 16.00 7.69 -7.16
CA LEU A 136 16.21 9.13 -7.25
C LEU A 136 17.08 9.66 -6.10
N ASN A 137 17.67 10.83 -6.30
CA ASN A 137 18.36 11.53 -5.22
C ASN A 137 17.35 12.10 -4.22
N ILE A 138 17.63 11.94 -2.93
CA ILE A 138 16.80 12.51 -1.88
C ILE A 138 17.08 14.02 -1.74
N ARG A 139 16.04 14.79 -1.52
CA ARG A 139 16.17 16.23 -1.27
C ARG A 139 16.46 16.54 0.19
N LYS A 140 17.06 17.70 0.41
CA LYS A 140 17.44 18.19 1.74
C LYS A 140 16.23 18.29 2.67
N GLU A 141 15.09 18.75 2.14
CA GLU A 141 13.84 18.91 2.89
C GLU A 141 13.34 17.58 3.50
N HIS A 142 13.54 16.46 2.79
CA HIS A 142 13.20 15.15 3.33
C HIS A 142 14.15 14.74 4.45
N VAL A 143 15.46 14.94 4.27
CA VAL A 143 16.47 14.59 5.29
C VAL A 143 16.31 15.46 6.55
N GLU A 144 15.92 16.72 6.40
CA GLU A 144 15.65 17.61 7.53
C GLU A 144 14.43 17.15 8.33
N ALA A 145 13.35 16.73 7.66
CA ALA A 145 12.15 16.21 8.31
C ALA A 145 12.35 14.80 8.91
N VAL A 146 13.19 13.95 8.28
CA VAL A 146 13.49 12.58 8.73
C VAL A 146 14.99 12.31 8.57
N PRO A 147 15.82 12.58 9.57
CA PRO A 147 17.28 12.37 9.50
C PRO A 147 17.69 10.95 9.08
N GLU A 148 16.92 9.93 9.45
CA GLU A 148 17.16 8.53 9.08
C GLU A 148 16.88 8.24 7.60
N SER A 149 16.28 9.17 6.84
CA SER A 149 16.11 9.06 5.39
C SER A 149 17.41 9.28 4.61
N LYS A 150 18.48 9.74 5.29
CA LYS A 150 19.81 9.96 4.69
C LYS A 150 20.33 8.66 4.07
N TYR A 151 20.86 8.79 2.85
CA TYR A 151 21.51 7.66 2.16
C TYR A 151 22.83 7.27 2.82
N ILE A 152 23.01 5.98 3.03
CA ILE A 152 24.20 5.40 3.69
C ILE A 152 25.00 4.48 2.77
N SER A 153 24.38 3.97 1.69
CA SER A 153 25.03 3.09 0.72
C SER A 153 24.25 3.06 -0.60
N GLN A 154 24.73 2.29 -1.55
CA GLN A 154 24.07 1.99 -2.81
C GLN A 154 24.05 0.49 -3.06
N GLU A 155 23.07 0.00 -3.81
CA GLU A 155 22.91 -1.40 -4.20
C GLU A 155 22.54 -1.49 -5.69
N ASN A 156 23.15 -2.45 -6.40
CA ASN A 156 22.73 -2.78 -7.76
C ASN A 156 21.47 -3.63 -7.69
N ILE A 157 20.45 -3.25 -8.40
CA ILE A 157 19.16 -3.95 -8.42
C ILE A 157 18.74 -4.28 -9.85
N THR A 158 18.01 -5.40 -9.98
CA THR A 158 17.27 -5.70 -11.20
C THR A 158 15.96 -4.93 -11.20
N ILE A 159 15.64 -4.29 -12.34
CA ILE A 159 14.37 -3.60 -12.56
C ILE A 159 13.63 -4.22 -13.75
N ARG A 160 12.30 -4.31 -13.67
CA ARG A 160 11.43 -4.84 -14.72
C ARG A 160 10.23 -3.92 -14.94
N LYS A 161 9.71 -3.94 -16.16
CA LYS A 161 8.37 -3.41 -16.44
C LYS A 161 7.33 -4.40 -15.95
N LEU A 162 6.23 -3.90 -15.37
CA LEU A 162 5.09 -4.76 -15.06
C LEU A 162 4.60 -5.45 -16.33
N ASP A 163 4.59 -4.75 -17.47
CA ASP A 163 4.18 -5.29 -18.78
C ASP A 163 4.99 -6.51 -19.20
N SER A 164 6.28 -6.60 -18.83
CA SER A 164 7.15 -7.73 -19.18
C SER A 164 6.85 -9.00 -18.38
N ILE A 165 6.22 -8.86 -17.21
CA ILE A 165 5.98 -9.99 -16.30
C ILE A 165 4.50 -10.28 -16.06
N PHE A 166 3.60 -9.36 -16.41
CA PHE A 166 2.16 -9.43 -16.10
C PHE A 166 1.50 -10.73 -16.59
N ASN A 167 1.85 -11.19 -17.80
CA ASN A 167 1.27 -12.39 -18.42
C ASN A 167 1.46 -13.66 -17.58
N LYS A 168 2.50 -13.72 -16.73
CA LYS A 168 2.72 -14.85 -15.81
C LYS A 168 1.60 -14.99 -14.78
N TYR A 169 0.91 -13.89 -14.47
CA TYR A 169 -0.08 -13.77 -13.37
C TYR A 169 -1.49 -13.56 -13.93
N GLU A 170 -1.61 -13.24 -15.23
CA GLU A 170 -2.90 -13.03 -15.87
C GLU A 170 -3.68 -14.35 -15.95
N GLN A 171 -4.81 -14.41 -15.26
CA GLN A 171 -5.73 -15.53 -15.27
C GLN A 171 -7.16 -15.02 -15.34
N LYS A 172 -8.05 -15.82 -15.97
CA LYS A 172 -9.47 -15.50 -16.05
C LYS A 172 -10.08 -15.35 -14.63
N GLY A 173 -10.82 -14.27 -14.41
CA GLY A 173 -11.48 -14.00 -13.14
C GLY A 173 -10.63 -13.26 -12.12
N LYS A 174 -9.39 -12.89 -12.42
CA LYS A 174 -8.59 -12.00 -11.57
C LYS A 174 -9.03 -10.55 -11.72
N ASN A 175 -9.17 -9.87 -10.56
CA ASN A 175 -9.36 -8.43 -10.44
C ASN A 175 -8.13 -7.86 -9.74
N PHE A 176 -7.26 -7.24 -10.50
CA PHE A 176 -5.95 -6.79 -10.04
C PHE A 176 -6.03 -5.43 -9.34
N PHE A 177 -5.29 -5.31 -8.26
CA PHE A 177 -5.01 -4.06 -7.59
C PHE A 177 -3.50 -3.79 -7.58
N LEU A 178 -3.08 -2.61 -7.99
CA LEU A 178 -1.68 -2.19 -8.07
C LEU A 178 -1.40 -1.17 -6.98
N LYS A 179 -0.63 -1.54 -5.94
CA LYS A 179 -0.08 -0.59 -4.96
C LYS A 179 1.32 -0.19 -5.41
N ILE A 180 1.59 1.10 -5.42
CA ILE A 180 2.88 1.69 -5.81
C ILE A 180 3.34 2.63 -4.68
N ASP A 181 4.54 2.36 -4.16
CA ASP A 181 5.20 3.15 -3.15
C ASP A 181 6.71 2.93 -3.35
N THR A 182 7.28 3.74 -4.21
CA THR A 182 8.65 3.57 -4.74
C THR A 182 9.49 4.81 -4.52
N GLN A 183 9.00 5.68 -3.60
CA GLN A 183 9.75 6.82 -3.09
C GLN A 183 10.24 7.75 -4.21
N GLY A 184 9.26 8.27 -4.97
CA GLY A 184 9.44 9.22 -6.06
C GLY A 184 9.50 8.59 -7.46
N PHE A 185 9.55 7.24 -7.58
CA PHE A 185 9.65 6.53 -8.87
C PHE A 185 8.29 6.00 -9.38
N GLU A 186 7.17 6.45 -8.83
CA GLU A 186 5.81 5.99 -9.09
C GLU A 186 5.39 6.18 -10.55
N ARG A 187 5.75 7.32 -11.17
CA ARG A 187 5.47 7.60 -12.59
C ARG A 187 6.11 6.54 -13.49
N GLU A 188 7.35 6.16 -13.20
CA GLU A 188 8.10 5.18 -13.99
C GLU A 188 7.51 3.78 -13.85
N VAL A 189 7.00 3.43 -12.67
CA VAL A 189 6.24 2.18 -12.47
C VAL A 189 4.97 2.18 -13.32
N ILE A 190 4.21 3.28 -13.32
CA ILE A 190 3.01 3.44 -14.16
C ILE A 190 3.37 3.35 -15.65
N ASN A 191 4.45 4.01 -16.08
CA ASN A 191 4.94 3.98 -17.47
C ASN A 191 5.38 2.57 -17.89
N GLY A 192 5.86 1.74 -16.98
CA GLY A 192 6.20 0.33 -17.21
C GLY A 192 5.01 -0.62 -17.18
N ALA A 193 3.81 -0.12 -16.96
CA ALA A 193 2.58 -0.90 -16.83
C ALA A 193 1.53 -0.59 -17.89
N LEU A 194 1.84 0.20 -18.93
CA LEU A 194 0.85 0.77 -19.85
C LEU A 194 -0.01 -0.28 -20.56
N LEU A 195 0.56 -1.44 -20.92
CA LEU A 195 -0.16 -2.55 -21.55
C LEU A 195 -0.97 -3.37 -20.55
N SER A 196 -0.56 -3.36 -19.27
CA SER A 196 -1.22 -4.06 -18.18
C SER A 196 -2.32 -3.22 -17.53
N LEU A 197 -2.21 -1.87 -17.53
CA LEU A 197 -3.17 -0.95 -16.94
C LEU A 197 -4.63 -1.23 -17.33
N PRO A 198 -4.97 -1.55 -18.61
CA PRO A 198 -6.36 -1.87 -18.98
C PRO A 198 -6.96 -3.04 -18.19
N LYS A 199 -6.13 -3.93 -17.63
CA LYS A 199 -6.53 -5.10 -16.84
C LYS A 199 -6.51 -4.84 -15.35
N ILE A 200 -5.95 -3.72 -14.88
CA ILE A 200 -5.93 -3.30 -13.48
C ILE A 200 -7.28 -2.68 -13.12
N THR A 201 -7.87 -3.14 -12.02
CA THR A 201 -9.17 -2.69 -11.51
C THR A 201 -9.04 -1.50 -10.57
N GLY A 202 -7.97 -1.46 -9.77
CA GLY A 202 -7.70 -0.36 -8.84
C GLY A 202 -6.22 -0.11 -8.66
N ILE A 203 -5.88 1.13 -8.28
CA ILE A 203 -4.50 1.58 -8.02
C ILE A 203 -4.50 2.28 -6.66
N GLN A 204 -3.50 1.99 -5.83
CA GLN A 204 -3.09 2.83 -4.73
C GLN A 204 -1.68 3.33 -5.02
N VAL A 205 -1.45 4.63 -4.84
CA VAL A 205 -0.16 5.23 -5.13
C VAL A 205 0.17 6.26 -4.06
N GLU A 206 1.42 6.23 -3.57
CA GLU A 206 1.96 7.30 -2.74
C GLU A 206 2.26 8.52 -3.64
N MET A 207 1.86 9.71 -3.18
CA MET A 207 1.97 10.95 -3.95
C MET A 207 2.50 12.07 -3.07
N SER A 208 3.52 12.75 -3.54
CA SER A 208 4.17 13.85 -2.83
C SER A 208 3.40 15.17 -3.02
N LEU A 209 3.10 15.85 -1.90
CA LEU A 209 2.58 17.22 -1.85
C LEU A 209 3.72 18.26 -1.81
N VAL A 210 4.90 17.82 -1.40
CA VAL A 210 6.15 18.56 -1.39
C VAL A 210 7.21 17.68 -2.04
N GLN A 211 8.06 18.25 -2.87
CA GLN A 211 9.10 17.48 -3.55
C GLN A 211 10.14 16.95 -2.55
N LEU A 212 10.19 15.64 -2.37
CA LEU A 212 11.08 14.92 -1.45
C LEU A 212 12.26 14.25 -2.17
N TYR A 213 12.09 13.97 -3.48
CA TYR A 213 13.10 13.38 -4.36
C TYR A 213 13.28 14.23 -5.61
N GLU A 214 14.51 14.27 -6.15
CA GLU A 214 14.80 15.02 -7.37
C GLU A 214 14.09 14.42 -8.59
N GLY A 215 13.30 15.24 -9.29
CA GLY A 215 12.59 14.81 -10.50
C GLY A 215 11.35 13.95 -10.28
N GLU A 216 10.93 13.71 -9.02
CA GLU A 216 9.69 13.01 -8.75
C GLU A 216 8.46 13.75 -9.30
N SER A 217 7.42 13.00 -9.59
CA SER A 217 6.12 13.54 -9.98
C SER A 217 5.26 13.88 -8.79
N MET A 218 4.72 15.11 -8.77
CA MET A 218 3.88 15.60 -7.69
C MET A 218 2.46 15.05 -7.79
N TYR A 219 1.71 15.19 -6.69
CA TYR A 219 0.30 14.78 -6.57
C TYR A 219 -0.55 15.12 -7.79
N ASP A 220 -0.55 16.38 -8.23
CA ASP A 220 -1.41 16.83 -9.33
C ASP A 220 -1.07 16.13 -10.66
N ASP A 221 0.22 15.88 -10.91
CA ASP A 221 0.69 15.23 -12.14
C ASP A 221 0.38 13.73 -12.14
N LEU A 222 0.63 13.04 -11.02
CA LEU A 222 0.29 11.62 -10.87
C LEU A 222 -1.22 11.40 -10.92
N LYS A 223 -2.00 12.25 -10.24
CA LYS A 223 -3.46 12.18 -10.29
C LYS A 223 -3.97 12.31 -11.72
N LYS A 224 -3.55 13.35 -12.45
CA LYS A 224 -3.95 13.58 -13.86
C LYS A 224 -3.54 12.40 -14.74
N LEU A 225 -2.33 11.86 -14.55
CA LEU A 225 -1.83 10.72 -15.30
C LEU A 225 -2.73 9.50 -15.10
N ILE A 226 -3.04 9.13 -13.85
CA ILE A 226 -3.87 7.97 -13.50
C ILE A 226 -5.31 8.16 -14.03
N GLU A 227 -5.87 9.36 -13.88
CA GLU A 227 -7.21 9.70 -14.39
C GLU A 227 -7.28 9.62 -15.92
N SER A 228 -6.18 9.95 -16.64
CA SER A 228 -6.11 9.84 -18.10
C SER A 228 -6.18 8.39 -18.61
N TYR A 229 -5.81 7.42 -17.77
CA TYR A 229 -5.95 5.98 -18.03
C TYR A 229 -7.30 5.40 -17.62
N GLY A 230 -8.30 6.25 -17.31
CA GLY A 230 -9.67 5.84 -17.04
C GLY A 230 -9.92 5.39 -15.60
N PHE A 231 -9.12 5.85 -14.66
CA PHE A 231 -9.38 5.67 -13.24
C PHE A 231 -10.03 6.91 -12.63
N GLU A 232 -10.67 6.73 -11.49
CA GLU A 232 -11.33 7.77 -10.71
C GLU A 232 -10.84 7.69 -9.26
N LEU A 233 -10.58 8.85 -8.64
CA LEU A 233 -10.14 8.93 -7.25
C LEU A 233 -11.29 8.61 -6.29
N TYR A 234 -11.09 7.63 -5.40
CA TYR A 234 -12.07 7.19 -4.39
C TYR A 234 -11.69 7.59 -2.97
N SER A 235 -10.40 7.65 -2.65
CA SER A 235 -9.94 8.00 -1.31
C SER A 235 -8.59 8.68 -1.36
N LEU A 236 -8.39 9.64 -0.45
CA LEU A 236 -7.07 10.14 -0.08
C LEU A 236 -6.83 9.76 1.38
N GLU A 237 -5.67 9.17 1.64
CA GLU A 237 -5.27 8.79 2.98
C GLU A 237 -4.01 9.59 3.36
N PRO A 238 -3.96 10.24 4.53
CA PRO A 238 -2.74 10.91 4.98
C PRO A 238 -1.58 9.92 5.10
N GLY A 239 -0.44 10.29 4.53
CA GLY A 239 0.82 9.57 4.63
C GLY A 239 1.79 10.27 5.59
N PHE A 240 3.01 10.53 5.11
CA PHE A 240 4.06 11.17 5.88
C PHE A 240 3.77 12.65 6.14
N SER A 241 3.99 13.08 7.38
CA SER A 241 3.95 14.49 7.78
C SER A 241 5.28 14.87 8.44
N ASP A 242 5.73 16.08 8.18
CA ASP A 242 6.88 16.66 8.88
C ASP A 242 6.57 16.76 10.39
N PRO A 243 7.36 16.11 11.25
CA PRO A 243 7.08 16.06 12.70
C PRO A 243 7.18 17.42 13.39
N ASP A 244 7.99 18.33 12.88
CA ASP A 244 8.25 19.64 13.49
C ASP A 244 7.16 20.65 13.14
N SER A 245 6.80 20.76 11.86
CA SER A 245 5.81 21.73 11.37
C SER A 245 4.40 21.18 11.34
N GLY A 246 4.21 19.84 11.40
CA GLY A 246 2.94 19.17 11.16
C GLY A 246 2.47 19.21 9.72
N LYS A 247 3.28 19.71 8.77
CA LYS A 247 2.92 19.80 7.36
C LYS A 247 2.83 18.42 6.73
N LEU A 248 1.68 18.12 6.10
CA LEU A 248 1.50 16.88 5.34
C LEU A 248 2.37 16.93 4.08
N MET A 249 3.27 15.97 3.95
CA MET A 249 4.27 15.91 2.88
C MET A 249 3.89 14.91 1.79
N GLN A 250 3.24 13.80 2.17
CA GLN A 250 2.80 12.73 1.25
C GLN A 250 1.41 12.23 1.62
N ILE A 251 0.73 11.72 0.63
CA ILE A 251 -0.61 11.10 0.75
C ILE A 251 -0.68 9.84 -0.11
N ASP A 252 -1.51 8.89 0.30
CA ASP A 252 -1.91 7.77 -0.55
C ASP A 252 -3.21 8.12 -1.30
N GLY A 253 -3.20 7.99 -2.62
CA GLY A 253 -4.40 8.05 -3.45
C GLY A 253 -4.87 6.66 -3.82
N ILE A 254 -6.17 6.39 -3.62
CA ILE A 254 -6.80 5.14 -4.03
C ILE A 254 -7.76 5.42 -5.17
N PHE A 255 -7.51 4.78 -6.29
CA PHE A 255 -8.23 4.95 -7.53
C PHE A 255 -8.86 3.63 -7.96
N PHE A 256 -10.02 3.70 -8.61
CA PHE A 256 -10.63 2.55 -9.25
C PHE A 256 -11.07 2.92 -10.67
N ARG A 257 -11.11 1.89 -11.54
CA ARG A 257 -11.52 2.08 -12.94
C ARG A 257 -12.95 2.58 -13.00
N LYS A 258 -13.19 3.59 -13.85
CA LYS A 258 -14.53 4.08 -14.18
C LYS A 258 -15.36 2.92 -14.75
N LYS A 259 -16.60 2.80 -14.31
CA LYS A 259 -17.57 1.83 -14.83
C LYS A 259 -18.14 2.30 -16.16
#